data_f93af8f89dbe4c7f85db0d9190bfd705
#
_entry.id   f93af8f89dbe4c7f85db0d9190bfd705
#
_cell.length_a   1.000
_cell.length_b   1.000
_cell.length_c   1.000
_cell.angle_alpha   90.00
_cell.angle_beta   90.00
_cell.angle_gamma   90.00
#
_symmetry.space_group_name_H-M   'P 1'
#
loop_
_entity.id
_entity.type
_entity.pdbx_description
1 polymer ?
#
loop_
_entity_poly.entity_id
_entity_poly.type
_entity_poly.pdbx_seq_one_letter_code
_entity_poly.pdbx_strand_id
1 'polypeptide(L)'
;MTRWSSAICAVAMINFGCGGVDAAESVEEMIRDALAAAPPPISSTAIVKDWDNRILRQGAGPYVCFPTPPSALPKGREPMCLDEVWLAWLEAWMHAKRFKADRVGIAYMLAGDTGASAIDPYATAATAENNWVVDGPHLMIIAPNSTELEGFSTDPTTNIPYVMWKGTPYAHIMVPVGEPASAK
;
A
#
# COMPACT_ATOMS: atom_id res chain seq x y z
N MET A 1 84.08 3.63 6.45
CA MET A 1 83.11 2.80 7.22
C MET A 1 81.81 3.60 7.30
N THR A 2 80.95 3.39 6.30
CA THR A 2 79.69 4.16 6.15
C THR A 2 78.52 3.23 6.45
N ARG A 3 77.75 3.56 7.49
CA ARG A 3 76.54 2.81 7.89
C ARG A 3 75.33 3.36 7.11
N TRP A 4 74.68 2.50 6.37
CA TRP A 4 73.40 2.78 5.76
C TRP A 4 72.25 2.41 6.75
N SER A 5 71.42 3.37 7.07
CA SER A 5 70.19 3.19 7.87
C SER A 5 69.05 3.03 6.88
N SER A 6 68.41 1.84 6.83
CA SER A 6 67.21 1.59 6.07
C SER A 6 65.98 2.13 6.85
N ALA A 7 65.27 3.07 6.27
CA ALA A 7 63.97 3.52 6.75
C ALA A 7 62.88 2.64 6.20
N ILE A 8 62.14 1.96 7.08
CA ILE A 8 60.98 1.18 6.74
C ILE A 8 59.76 2.12 6.76
N CYS A 9 59.18 2.37 5.57
CA CYS A 9 57.88 3.04 5.45
C CYS A 9 56.77 2.05 5.76
N ALA A 10 56.08 2.23 6.89
CA ALA A 10 54.81 1.52 7.17
C ALA A 10 53.67 2.18 6.43
N VAL A 11 53.09 1.46 5.44
CA VAL A 11 51.87 1.88 4.77
C VAL A 11 50.68 1.47 5.64
N ALA A 12 50.00 2.44 6.23
CA ALA A 12 48.76 2.25 6.94
C ALA A 12 47.62 2.07 5.92
N MET A 13 47.12 0.85 5.80
CA MET A 13 45.90 0.60 5.04
C MET A 13 44.71 1.09 5.87
N ILE A 14 44.08 2.17 5.41
CA ILE A 14 42.82 2.66 5.94
C ILE A 14 41.70 1.79 5.27
N ASN A 15 41.15 0.85 6.03
CA ASN A 15 39.94 0.16 5.64
C ASN A 15 38.76 1.14 5.74
N PHE A 16 38.31 1.67 4.62
CA PHE A 16 36.99 2.28 4.51
C PHE A 16 35.94 1.16 4.63
N GLY A 17 35.41 0.96 5.83
CA GLY A 17 34.21 0.17 6.05
C GLY A 17 33.05 0.84 5.32
N CYS A 18 32.59 0.21 4.23
CA CYS A 18 31.35 0.54 3.55
C CYS A 18 30.21 0.12 4.49
N GLY A 19 29.85 1.00 5.44
CA GLY A 19 28.63 0.86 6.21
C GLY A 19 27.45 1.00 5.22
N GLY A 20 26.72 -0.11 4.99
CA GLY A 20 25.45 -0.06 4.29
C GLY A 20 24.52 0.86 5.08
N VAL A 21 24.32 2.07 4.61
CA VAL A 21 23.19 2.91 4.97
C VAL A 21 21.98 2.23 4.34
N ASP A 22 21.08 1.69 5.14
CA ASP A 22 19.68 1.53 4.71
C ASP A 22 19.21 2.93 4.34
N ALA A 23 19.21 3.20 3.04
CA ALA A 23 18.76 4.49 2.54
C ALA A 23 17.26 4.55 2.81
N ALA A 24 16.85 5.43 3.71
CA ALA A 24 15.43 5.77 3.85
C ALA A 24 14.91 6.15 2.46
N GLU A 25 13.74 5.65 2.09
CA GLU A 25 13.09 5.94 0.81
C GLU A 25 12.99 7.45 0.63
N SER A 26 13.41 7.95 -0.53
CA SER A 26 13.38 9.40 -0.81
C SER A 26 11.92 9.87 -0.97
N VAL A 27 11.68 11.16 -0.71
CA VAL A 27 10.35 11.78 -0.90
C VAL A 27 9.87 11.59 -2.35
N GLU A 28 10.76 11.69 -3.32
CA GLU A 28 10.46 11.49 -4.74
C GLU A 28 10.06 10.04 -5.05
N GLU A 29 10.66 9.06 -4.38
CA GLU A 29 10.30 7.65 -4.52
C GLU A 29 8.93 7.38 -3.92
N MET A 30 8.65 7.87 -2.71
CA MET A 30 7.33 7.79 -2.09
C MET A 30 6.24 8.44 -2.95
N ILE A 31 6.49 9.61 -3.53
CA ILE A 31 5.53 10.26 -4.44
C ILE A 31 5.29 9.40 -5.67
N ARG A 32 6.34 8.89 -6.30
CA ARG A 32 6.23 8.04 -7.50
C ARG A 32 5.48 6.74 -7.19
N ASP A 33 5.73 6.13 -6.04
CA ASP A 33 5.04 4.94 -5.59
C ASP A 33 3.56 5.22 -5.37
N ALA A 34 3.21 6.23 -4.59
CA ALA A 34 1.83 6.63 -4.31
C ALA A 34 1.01 6.88 -5.59
N LEU A 35 1.59 7.58 -6.56
CA LEU A 35 0.92 7.93 -7.81
C LEU A 35 0.73 6.74 -8.76
N ALA A 36 1.44 5.64 -8.56
CA ALA A 36 1.24 4.42 -9.33
C ALA A 36 -0.05 3.68 -8.94
N ALA A 37 -0.69 4.06 -7.83
CA ALA A 37 -1.95 3.47 -7.41
C ALA A 37 -3.13 3.82 -8.32
N ALA A 38 -3.10 4.92 -9.10
CA ALA A 38 -4.24 5.39 -9.87
C ALA A 38 -3.86 5.80 -11.30
N PRO A 39 -4.84 5.83 -12.23
CA PRO A 39 -4.58 6.24 -13.61
C PRO A 39 -4.27 7.75 -13.71
N PRO A 40 -3.63 8.20 -14.81
CA PRO A 40 -3.21 9.60 -14.99
C PRO A 40 -4.27 10.67 -14.71
N PRO A 41 -5.56 10.51 -15.08
CA PRO A 41 -6.59 11.52 -14.76
C PRO A 41 -6.77 11.77 -13.25
N ILE A 42 -6.48 10.78 -12.41
CA ILE A 42 -6.52 10.86 -10.95
C ILE A 42 -5.15 11.27 -10.41
N SER A 43 -4.10 10.51 -10.74
CA SER A 43 -2.77 10.68 -10.16
C SER A 43 -2.13 12.04 -10.50
N SER A 44 -2.45 12.64 -11.66
CA SER A 44 -1.89 13.95 -12.05
C SER A 44 -2.33 15.09 -11.13
N THR A 45 -3.51 15.00 -10.54
CA THR A 45 -4.10 16.06 -9.69
C THR A 45 -4.20 15.68 -8.21
N ALA A 46 -3.88 14.44 -7.83
CA ALA A 46 -3.99 13.95 -6.47
C ALA A 46 -3.03 14.67 -5.51
N ILE A 47 -3.47 14.83 -4.26
CA ILE A 47 -2.58 15.14 -3.14
C ILE A 47 -1.81 13.87 -2.80
N VAL A 48 -0.53 13.95 -2.47
CA VAL A 48 0.22 12.82 -1.93
C VAL A 48 0.58 13.10 -0.48
N LYS A 49 0.26 12.14 0.40
CA LYS A 49 0.64 12.16 1.82
C LYS A 49 1.44 10.91 2.17
N ASP A 50 2.28 11.02 3.19
CA ASP A 50 2.81 9.85 3.88
C ASP A 50 1.85 9.34 4.97
N TRP A 51 2.23 8.25 5.64
CA TRP A 51 1.43 7.64 6.69
C TRP A 51 1.42 8.41 8.01
N ASP A 52 2.28 9.44 8.14
CA ASP A 52 2.28 10.42 9.24
C ASP A 52 1.43 11.65 8.91
N ASN A 53 0.63 11.61 7.82
CA ASN A 53 -0.20 12.71 7.30
C ASN A 53 0.58 13.94 6.81
N ARG A 54 1.90 13.84 6.62
CA ARG A 54 2.70 14.90 6.01
C ARG A 54 2.39 14.97 4.51
N ILE A 55 2.14 16.16 3.98
CA ILE A 55 1.94 16.36 2.55
C ILE A 55 3.31 16.30 1.85
N LEU A 56 3.46 15.31 0.98
CA LEU A 56 4.64 15.13 0.14
C LEU A 56 4.50 15.88 -1.18
N ARG A 57 3.27 15.97 -1.72
CA ARG A 57 2.92 16.71 -2.93
C ARG A 57 1.55 17.35 -2.78
N GLN A 58 1.44 18.63 -3.12
CA GLN A 58 0.16 19.31 -3.25
C GLN A 58 -0.58 18.87 -4.52
N GLY A 59 -1.90 18.89 -4.48
CA GLY A 59 -2.79 18.58 -5.60
C GLY A 59 -4.10 19.35 -5.48
N ALA A 60 -4.86 19.43 -6.57
CA ALA A 60 -6.15 20.09 -6.62
C ALA A 60 -7.32 19.13 -6.89
N GLY A 61 -7.03 17.85 -7.05
CA GLY A 61 -8.03 16.80 -7.27
C GLY A 61 -8.67 16.30 -5.97
N PRO A 62 -9.75 15.52 -6.08
CA PRO A 62 -10.49 15.02 -4.92
C PRO A 62 -9.87 13.77 -4.26
N TYR A 63 -8.72 13.31 -4.75
CA TYR A 63 -8.05 12.12 -4.25
C TYR A 63 -6.80 12.45 -3.44
N VAL A 64 -6.58 11.65 -2.38
CA VAL A 64 -5.31 11.59 -1.65
C VAL A 64 -4.68 10.23 -1.91
N CYS A 65 -3.43 10.25 -2.38
CA CYS A 65 -2.66 9.04 -2.61
C CYS A 65 -1.60 8.85 -1.52
N PHE A 66 -1.42 7.60 -1.10
CA PHE A 66 -0.46 7.17 -0.10
C PHE A 66 0.54 6.20 -0.74
N PRO A 67 1.83 6.28 -0.40
CA PRO A 67 2.81 5.27 -0.82
C PRO A 67 2.55 3.94 -0.11
N THR A 68 3.22 2.91 -0.53
CA THR A 68 3.27 1.61 0.14
C THR A 68 3.58 1.81 1.63
N PRO A 69 2.77 1.27 2.56
CA PRO A 69 3.03 1.43 3.98
C PRO A 69 4.31 0.69 4.39
N PRO A 70 5.07 1.19 5.38
CA PRO A 70 6.29 0.53 5.85
C PRO A 70 6.07 -0.93 6.29
N SER A 71 4.87 -1.28 6.76
CA SER A 71 4.49 -2.64 7.16
C SER A 71 4.40 -3.63 6.00
N ALA A 72 4.19 -3.15 4.78
CA ALA A 72 4.16 -3.97 3.57
C ALA A 72 5.56 -4.23 2.99
N LEU A 73 6.55 -3.38 3.31
CA LEU A 73 7.92 -3.54 2.87
C LEU A 73 8.66 -4.62 3.70
N PRO A 74 9.51 -5.46 3.11
CA PRO A 74 9.85 -5.55 1.68
C PRO A 74 8.99 -6.54 0.88
N LYS A 75 7.80 -6.92 1.36
CA LYS A 75 6.94 -7.95 0.74
C LYS A 75 6.50 -7.58 -0.68
N GLY A 76 6.26 -6.29 -0.94
CA GLY A 76 5.80 -5.81 -2.24
C GLY A 76 5.37 -4.36 -2.21
N ARG A 77 4.56 -3.96 -3.20
CA ARG A 77 3.99 -2.62 -3.33
C ARG A 77 2.50 -2.65 -2.98
N GLU A 78 2.05 -1.62 -2.26
CA GLU A 78 0.68 -1.50 -1.78
C GLU A 78 0.26 -0.02 -1.70
N PRO A 79 0.58 0.81 -2.72
CA PRO A 79 0.13 2.20 -2.72
C PRO A 79 -1.37 2.28 -3.00
N MET A 80 -2.03 3.31 -2.48
CA MET A 80 -3.45 3.51 -2.67
C MET A 80 -3.81 4.97 -2.93
N CYS A 81 -4.85 5.22 -3.75
CA CYS A 81 -5.45 6.54 -3.94
C CYS A 81 -6.91 6.51 -3.51
N LEU A 82 -7.27 7.34 -2.57
CA LEU A 82 -8.52 7.32 -1.82
C LEU A 82 -9.31 8.60 -2.07
N ASP A 83 -10.63 8.48 -2.32
CA ASP A 83 -11.55 9.60 -2.26
C ASP A 83 -11.90 9.94 -0.80
N GLU A 84 -12.73 10.96 -0.60
CA GLU A 84 -13.13 11.43 0.74
C GLU A 84 -13.85 10.34 1.55
N VAL A 85 -14.66 9.48 0.93
CA VAL A 85 -15.38 8.39 1.60
C VAL A 85 -14.40 7.34 2.09
N TRP A 86 -13.44 6.98 1.26
CA TRP A 86 -12.39 6.03 1.61
C TRP A 86 -11.41 6.58 2.66
N LEU A 87 -11.14 7.88 2.67
CA LEU A 87 -10.35 8.49 3.75
C LEU A 87 -11.06 8.37 5.10
N ALA A 88 -12.36 8.61 5.14
CA ALA A 88 -13.17 8.43 6.35
C ALA A 88 -13.26 6.95 6.78
N TRP A 89 -13.34 6.03 5.81
CA TRP A 89 -13.29 4.60 6.05
C TRP A 89 -11.95 4.17 6.64
N LEU A 90 -10.83 4.62 6.05
CA LEU A 90 -9.47 4.33 6.51
C LEU A 90 -9.26 4.79 7.96
N GLU A 91 -9.67 6.02 8.27
CA GLU A 91 -9.61 6.57 9.63
C GLU A 91 -10.42 5.71 10.62
N ALA A 92 -11.63 5.30 10.24
CA ALA A 92 -12.47 4.45 11.09
C ALA A 92 -11.86 3.06 11.29
N TRP A 93 -11.31 2.45 10.23
CA TRP A 93 -10.67 1.14 10.29
C TRP A 93 -9.42 1.17 11.17
N MET A 94 -8.52 2.15 11.00
CA MET A 94 -7.31 2.30 11.80
C MET A 94 -7.57 2.44 13.31
N HIS A 95 -8.73 2.99 13.67
CA HIS A 95 -9.11 3.21 15.07
C HIS A 95 -10.18 2.24 15.58
N ALA A 96 -10.49 1.18 14.84
CA ALA A 96 -11.54 0.19 15.14
C ALA A 96 -12.90 0.83 15.46
N LYS A 97 -13.23 1.96 14.81
CA LYS A 97 -14.51 2.66 14.94
C LYS A 97 -15.52 2.14 13.94
N ARG A 98 -16.80 2.21 14.28
CA ARG A 98 -17.86 1.89 13.30
C ARG A 98 -17.81 2.90 12.16
N PHE A 99 -17.94 2.39 10.93
CA PHE A 99 -18.05 3.19 9.72
C PHE A 99 -19.42 2.97 9.05
N LYS A 100 -19.95 4.02 8.46
CA LYS A 100 -21.12 3.96 7.58
C LYS A 100 -20.95 5.05 6.53
N ALA A 101 -20.93 4.67 5.27
CA ALA A 101 -20.92 5.61 4.16
C ALA A 101 -22.30 6.26 3.98
N ASP A 102 -22.32 7.51 3.54
CA ASP A 102 -23.50 8.25 3.09
C ASP A 102 -23.65 8.25 1.56
N ARG A 103 -22.61 7.92 0.84
CA ARG A 103 -22.52 7.82 -0.61
C ARG A 103 -21.49 6.77 -1.04
N VAL A 104 -21.46 6.49 -2.35
CA VAL A 104 -20.45 5.60 -2.93
C VAL A 104 -19.07 6.23 -2.79
N GLY A 105 -18.09 5.41 -2.41
CA GLY A 105 -16.65 5.75 -2.41
C GLY A 105 -15.89 4.86 -3.38
N ILE A 106 -14.88 5.41 -4.04
CA ILE A 106 -14.01 4.68 -4.97
C ILE A 106 -12.55 4.90 -4.58
N ALA A 107 -11.81 3.79 -4.44
CA ALA A 107 -10.37 3.79 -4.26
C ALA A 107 -9.66 3.01 -5.36
N TYR A 108 -8.40 3.31 -5.56
CA TYR A 108 -7.55 2.70 -6.57
C TYR A 108 -6.32 2.08 -5.93
N MET A 109 -6.01 0.82 -6.28
CA MET A 109 -4.79 0.10 -5.96
C MET A 109 -4.25 -0.61 -7.22
N LEU A 110 -3.89 0.18 -8.26
CA LEU A 110 -3.46 -0.36 -9.55
C LEU A 110 -2.05 -0.98 -9.53
N ALA A 111 -1.31 -0.84 -8.45
CA ALA A 111 -0.05 -1.57 -8.24
C ALA A 111 -0.25 -2.92 -7.53
N GLY A 112 -1.49 -3.27 -7.19
CA GLY A 112 -1.83 -4.42 -6.36
C GLY A 112 -1.56 -4.18 -4.88
N ASP A 113 -1.59 -5.27 -4.09
CA ASP A 113 -1.31 -5.26 -2.66
C ASP A 113 -0.31 -6.35 -2.24
N THR A 114 -0.04 -6.45 -0.94
CA THR A 114 0.85 -7.46 -0.35
C THR A 114 0.08 -8.57 0.38
N GLY A 115 -1.23 -8.51 0.33
CA GLY A 115 -2.15 -9.51 0.83
C GLY A 115 -2.92 -9.10 2.09
N ALA A 116 -4.18 -9.52 2.11
CA ALA A 116 -5.08 -9.34 3.23
C ALA A 116 -5.99 -10.56 3.39
N SER A 117 -6.57 -10.73 4.59
CA SER A 117 -7.66 -11.67 4.78
C SER A 117 -8.93 -11.15 4.11
N ALA A 118 -9.64 -11.98 3.34
CA ALA A 118 -10.90 -11.58 2.73
C ALA A 118 -12.07 -11.51 3.72
N ILE A 119 -11.89 -12.04 4.96
CA ILE A 119 -12.95 -12.14 5.97
C ILE A 119 -12.66 -11.42 7.29
N ASP A 120 -11.39 -11.20 7.63
CA ASP A 120 -10.98 -10.56 8.88
C ASP A 120 -10.17 -9.28 8.60
N PRO A 121 -10.73 -8.08 8.89
CA PRO A 121 -10.07 -6.82 8.60
C PRO A 121 -8.81 -6.56 9.45
N TYR A 122 -8.54 -7.38 10.46
CA TYR A 122 -7.41 -7.20 11.37
C TYR A 122 -6.41 -8.35 11.36
N ALA A 123 -6.59 -9.32 10.47
CA ALA A 123 -5.61 -10.39 10.28
C ALA A 123 -4.29 -9.83 9.73
N THR A 124 -3.18 -10.21 10.34
CA THR A 124 -1.83 -9.72 9.98
C THR A 124 -1.00 -10.74 9.21
N ALA A 125 -1.52 -11.96 9.04
CA ALA A 125 -0.85 -13.04 8.32
C ALA A 125 -1.86 -14.05 7.76
N ALA A 126 -1.46 -14.77 6.72
CA ALA A 126 -2.23 -15.86 6.14
C ALA A 126 -2.38 -17.02 7.13
N THR A 127 -3.61 -17.56 7.23
CA THR A 127 -3.91 -18.84 7.88
C THR A 127 -4.79 -19.69 6.96
N ALA A 128 -5.01 -20.96 7.33
CA ALA A 128 -5.89 -21.85 6.57
C ALA A 128 -7.36 -21.39 6.58
N GLU A 129 -7.77 -20.59 7.57
CA GLU A 129 -9.16 -20.23 7.83
C GLU A 129 -9.53 -18.80 7.43
N ASN A 130 -8.56 -17.93 7.07
CA ASN A 130 -8.83 -16.51 6.91
C ASN A 130 -8.93 -16.03 5.46
N ASN A 131 -8.99 -16.94 4.48
CA ASN A 131 -9.13 -16.63 3.06
C ASN A 131 -8.15 -15.53 2.63
N TRP A 132 -6.86 -15.72 2.92
CA TRP A 132 -5.84 -14.74 2.55
C TRP A 132 -5.71 -14.63 1.04
N VAL A 133 -5.71 -13.41 0.53
CA VAL A 133 -5.56 -13.13 -0.90
C VAL A 133 -4.51 -12.05 -1.11
N VAL A 134 -3.79 -12.12 -2.21
CA VAL A 134 -2.91 -11.06 -2.73
C VAL A 134 -3.52 -10.61 -4.05
N ASP A 135 -4.09 -9.43 -4.05
CA ASP A 135 -4.77 -8.90 -5.23
C ASP A 135 -3.78 -8.21 -6.18
N GLY A 136 -3.96 -8.45 -7.47
CA GLY A 136 -3.33 -7.67 -8.53
C GLY A 136 -3.93 -6.26 -8.64
N PRO A 137 -3.79 -5.58 -9.79
CA PRO A 137 -4.43 -4.28 -10.01
C PRO A 137 -5.94 -4.33 -9.78
N HIS A 138 -6.45 -3.48 -8.88
CA HIS A 138 -7.87 -3.48 -8.53
C HIS A 138 -8.38 -2.09 -8.14
N LEU A 139 -9.71 -1.96 -8.16
CA LEU A 139 -10.46 -0.88 -7.53
C LEU A 139 -11.16 -1.42 -6.29
N MET A 140 -11.45 -0.52 -5.35
CA MET A 140 -12.28 -0.82 -4.19
C MET A 140 -13.49 0.12 -4.18
N ILE A 141 -14.69 -0.42 -3.94
CA ILE A 141 -15.93 0.36 -3.94
C ILE A 141 -16.67 0.19 -2.62
N ILE A 142 -16.90 1.30 -1.92
CA ILE A 142 -17.79 1.35 -0.77
C ILE A 142 -19.20 1.65 -1.28
N ALA A 143 -20.16 0.83 -0.87
CA ALA A 143 -21.58 1.07 -1.08
C ALA A 143 -22.23 1.58 0.22
N PRO A 144 -23.15 2.58 0.19
CA PRO A 144 -23.75 3.15 1.39
C PRO A 144 -24.68 2.19 2.13
N ASN A 145 -25.24 1.17 1.43
CA ASN A 145 -26.11 0.17 2.04
C ASN A 145 -25.55 -1.22 1.83
N SER A 146 -25.61 -2.06 2.86
CA SER A 146 -25.17 -3.45 2.79
C SER A 146 -25.95 -4.31 1.80
N THR A 147 -27.21 -3.96 1.49
CA THR A 147 -28.03 -4.62 0.48
C THR A 147 -27.45 -4.52 -0.93
N GLU A 148 -26.67 -3.47 -1.21
CA GLU A 148 -25.98 -3.29 -2.50
C GLU A 148 -24.79 -4.24 -2.67
N LEU A 149 -24.37 -4.90 -1.59
CA LEU A 149 -23.33 -5.93 -1.60
C LEU A 149 -23.92 -7.34 -1.80
N GLU A 150 -25.24 -7.47 -1.77
CA GLU A 150 -25.90 -8.75 -1.99
C GLU A 150 -25.77 -9.18 -3.46
N GLY A 151 -25.55 -10.47 -3.69
CA GLY A 151 -25.34 -11.00 -5.03
C GLY A 151 -23.88 -10.99 -5.52
N PHE A 152 -22.98 -10.25 -4.88
CA PHE A 152 -21.56 -10.40 -5.15
C PHE A 152 -20.98 -11.64 -4.47
N SER A 153 -20.01 -12.28 -5.15
CA SER A 153 -19.21 -13.35 -4.54
C SER A 153 -18.50 -12.86 -3.26
N THR A 154 -18.16 -13.79 -2.38
CA THR A 154 -17.19 -13.57 -1.29
C THR A 154 -15.91 -14.39 -1.49
N ASP A 155 -15.80 -15.08 -2.63
CA ASP A 155 -14.64 -15.88 -3.00
C ASP A 155 -13.63 -15.02 -3.77
N PRO A 156 -12.48 -14.69 -3.17
CA PRO A 156 -11.46 -13.83 -3.79
C PRO A 156 -10.68 -14.55 -4.91
N THR A 157 -10.82 -15.88 -5.04
CA THR A 157 -9.98 -16.66 -5.97
C THR A 157 -10.48 -16.64 -7.42
N THR A 158 -11.65 -16.09 -7.66
CA THR A 158 -12.35 -16.16 -8.96
C THR A 158 -11.92 -15.07 -9.94
N ASN A 159 -11.14 -14.09 -9.53
CA ASN A 159 -10.75 -12.90 -10.32
C ASN A 159 -11.94 -12.13 -10.94
N ILE A 160 -13.11 -12.19 -10.29
CA ILE A 160 -14.28 -11.37 -10.58
C ILE A 160 -14.59 -10.48 -9.37
N PRO A 161 -15.43 -9.43 -9.50
CA PRO A 161 -15.77 -8.61 -8.34
C PRO A 161 -16.31 -9.43 -7.17
N TYR A 162 -15.78 -9.19 -5.97
CA TYR A 162 -16.18 -9.89 -4.75
C TYR A 162 -16.27 -8.93 -3.56
N VAL A 163 -16.97 -9.33 -2.50
CA VAL A 163 -17.07 -8.55 -1.25
C VAL A 163 -16.01 -9.03 -0.27
N MET A 164 -15.12 -8.12 0.08
CA MET A 164 -14.17 -8.28 1.17
C MET A 164 -14.80 -7.83 2.49
N TRP A 165 -14.51 -8.53 3.59
CA TRP A 165 -14.96 -8.26 4.97
C TRP A 165 -16.47 -8.19 5.14
N LYS A 166 -17.20 -9.02 4.39
CA LYS A 166 -18.68 -9.10 4.46
C LYS A 166 -19.14 -9.29 5.90
N GLY A 167 -20.17 -8.54 6.28
CA GLY A 167 -20.75 -8.60 7.64
C GLY A 167 -20.02 -7.75 8.69
N THR A 168 -18.96 -7.07 8.30
CA THR A 168 -18.27 -6.08 9.14
C THR A 168 -18.66 -4.64 8.75
N PRO A 169 -18.37 -3.64 9.62
CA PRO A 169 -18.56 -2.23 9.26
C PRO A 169 -17.67 -1.76 8.10
N TYR A 170 -16.72 -2.57 7.67
CA TYR A 170 -15.71 -2.23 6.68
C TYR A 170 -15.90 -2.96 5.35
N ALA A 171 -17.04 -3.65 5.17
CA ALA A 171 -17.36 -4.39 3.95
C ALA A 171 -17.31 -3.49 2.71
N HIS A 172 -16.65 -3.95 1.66
CA HIS A 172 -16.52 -3.24 0.40
C HIS A 172 -16.39 -4.22 -0.76
N ILE A 173 -16.57 -3.73 -1.99
CA ILE A 173 -16.42 -4.53 -3.20
C ILE A 173 -15.00 -4.36 -3.72
N MET A 174 -14.29 -5.46 -3.92
CA MET A 174 -13.05 -5.57 -4.67
C MET A 174 -13.38 -5.78 -6.14
N VAL A 175 -12.75 -5.01 -7.04
CA VAL A 175 -12.96 -5.07 -8.49
C VAL A 175 -11.61 -5.29 -9.17
N PRO A 176 -11.23 -6.54 -9.44
CA PRO A 176 -10.03 -6.82 -10.22
C PRO A 176 -10.09 -6.17 -11.60
N VAL A 177 -9.00 -5.51 -12.03
CA VAL A 177 -8.89 -4.83 -13.33
C VAL A 177 -7.64 -5.26 -14.10
N GLY A 178 -6.91 -6.24 -13.59
CA GLY A 178 -5.71 -6.79 -14.20
C GLY A 178 -5.56 -8.27 -13.85
N GLU A 179 -4.42 -8.85 -14.26
CA GLU A 179 -4.10 -10.22 -13.89
C GLU A 179 -3.92 -10.33 -12.35
N PRO A 180 -4.34 -11.47 -11.75
CA PRO A 180 -4.07 -11.75 -10.35
C PRO A 180 -2.59 -11.58 -10.03
N ALA A 181 -2.26 -11.19 -8.81
CA ALA A 181 -0.87 -11.20 -8.38
C ALA A 181 -0.32 -12.64 -8.49
N SER A 182 0.78 -12.80 -9.20
CA SER A 182 1.41 -14.12 -9.32
C SER A 182 1.75 -14.64 -7.94
N ALA A 183 1.22 -15.80 -7.55
CA ALA A 183 1.66 -16.50 -6.36
C ALA A 183 3.18 -16.74 -6.49
N LYS A 184 3.96 -16.08 -5.63
CA LYS A 184 5.42 -16.26 -5.56
C LYS A 184 5.77 -17.44 -4.69
#